data_16abe9430656ec0541571a227e7e90bd
#
_entry.id   16abe9430656ec0541571a227e7e90bd
#
_cell.length_a   1.000
_cell.length_b   1.000
_cell.length_c   1.000
_cell.angle_alpha   90.00
_cell.angle_beta   90.00
_cell.angle_gamma   90.00
#
_symmetry.space_group_name_H-M   'P 1'
#
loop_
_entity.id
_entity.type
_entity.pdbx_description
1 polymer ?
#
loop_
_entity_poly.entity_id
_entity_poly.type
_entity_poly.pdbx_seq_one_letter_code
_entity_poly.pdbx_strand_id
1 'polypeptide(L)'
;GCNNALRINGLGAPRAFYTPLAREVQFPNTSYGEDYAMGLAFSRQFRIGRIYEELYLCRRWGGNSDAALSIDRINANNLYKDRLRTIELTARQQLNKQGDEEGAKSLEPFFTAN
;
A
#
# COMPACT_ATOMS: atom_id res chain seq x y z
N GLY A 1 8.14 6.39 -7.04
CA GLY A 1 7.49 7.41 -6.23
C GLY A 1 6.26 6.90 -5.52
N CYS A 2 5.70 7.69 -4.65
CA CYS A 2 4.53 7.32 -3.83
C CYS A 2 3.33 6.83 -4.66
N ASN A 3 3.15 7.39 -5.84
CA ASN A 3 2.02 7.06 -6.70
C ASN A 3 2.13 5.66 -7.32
N ASN A 4 3.31 5.08 -7.37
CA ASN A 4 3.50 3.77 -7.96
C ASN A 4 2.73 2.69 -7.19
N ALA A 5 2.64 2.79 -5.88
CA ALA A 5 1.90 1.84 -5.05
C ALA A 5 0.42 1.73 -5.44
N LEU A 6 -0.17 2.80 -5.96
CA LEU A 6 -1.56 2.81 -6.42
C LEU A 6 -1.76 2.08 -7.77
N ARG A 7 -0.68 1.84 -8.50
CA ARG A 7 -0.74 1.31 -9.86
C ARG A 7 -0.36 -0.17 -9.96
N ILE A 8 0.22 -0.72 -8.91
CA ILE A 8 0.67 -2.11 -8.89
C ILE A 8 -0.39 -3.00 -8.27
N ASN A 9 -0.33 -4.28 -8.56
CA ASN A 9 -1.28 -5.24 -8.03
C ASN A 9 -0.92 -5.78 -6.65
N GLY A 10 0.29 -5.51 -6.21
CA GLY A 10 0.81 -5.91 -4.90
C GLY A 10 2.26 -5.50 -4.76
N LEU A 11 2.78 -5.58 -3.56
CA LEU A 11 4.14 -5.14 -3.25
C LEU A 11 5.18 -6.26 -3.35
N GLY A 12 4.75 -7.46 -3.70
CA GLY A 12 5.64 -8.62 -3.76
C GLY A 12 5.95 -9.20 -2.39
N ALA A 13 6.82 -10.21 -2.39
CA ALA A 13 7.31 -10.89 -1.19
C ALA A 13 8.82 -11.13 -1.33
N PRO A 14 9.59 -11.19 -0.23
CA PRO A 14 9.20 -10.83 1.13
C PRO A 14 9.10 -9.31 1.34
N ARG A 15 8.51 -8.92 2.46
CA ARG A 15 8.36 -7.52 2.84
C ARG A 15 8.88 -7.32 4.26
N ALA A 16 9.49 -6.16 4.50
CA ALA A 16 9.96 -5.79 5.83
C ALA A 16 9.43 -4.40 6.19
N PHE A 17 8.99 -4.24 7.42
CA PHE A 17 8.46 -2.99 7.93
C PHE A 17 9.20 -2.59 9.19
N TYR A 18 9.47 -1.30 9.33
CA TYR A 18 9.98 -0.76 10.59
C TYR A 18 8.89 -0.93 11.66
N THR A 19 9.19 -1.71 12.67
CA THR A 19 8.21 -2.20 13.66
C THR A 19 7.39 -1.09 14.34
N PRO A 20 8.00 0.01 14.83
CA PRO A 20 7.21 1.07 15.46
C PRO A 20 6.15 1.67 14.54
N LEU A 21 6.47 1.87 13.26
CA LEU A 21 5.52 2.38 12.27
C LEU A 21 4.46 1.35 11.93
N ALA A 22 4.82 0.08 11.84
CA ALA A 22 3.87 -0.99 11.59
C ALA A 22 2.83 -1.09 12.72
N ARG A 23 3.26 -0.89 13.95
CA ARG A 23 2.37 -0.84 15.11
C ARG A 23 1.42 0.35 15.08
N GLU A 24 1.89 1.47 14.60
CA GLU A 24 1.09 2.69 14.47
C GLU A 24 0.05 2.55 13.35
N VAL A 25 0.47 2.08 12.18
CA VAL A 25 -0.38 1.92 11.00
C VAL A 25 -1.38 0.79 11.17
N GLN A 26 -0.94 -0.35 11.68
CA GLN A 26 -1.70 -1.58 11.91
C GLN A 26 -2.20 -2.25 10.61
N PHE A 27 -2.33 -3.56 10.64
CA PHE A 27 -2.94 -4.33 9.56
C PHE A 27 -4.47 -4.30 9.68
N PRO A 28 -5.19 -4.23 8.56
CA PRO A 28 -6.63 -4.39 8.60
C PRO A 28 -7.01 -5.84 8.97
N ASN A 29 -8.15 -6.01 9.61
CA ASN A 29 -8.65 -7.34 9.96
C ASN A 29 -9.30 -8.01 8.75
N THR A 30 -8.48 -8.53 7.88
CA THR A 30 -8.91 -9.22 6.66
C THR A 30 -7.93 -10.34 6.33
N SER A 31 -8.40 -11.38 5.66
CA SER A 31 -7.57 -12.51 5.23
C SER A 31 -6.97 -12.33 3.83
N TYR A 32 -7.27 -11.23 3.15
CA TYR A 32 -6.75 -10.94 1.83
C TYR A 32 -6.46 -9.45 1.68
N GLY A 33 -5.32 -9.15 1.07
CA GLY A 33 -4.94 -7.76 0.77
C GLY A 33 -4.49 -6.94 1.97
N GLU A 34 -4.30 -7.57 3.12
CA GLU A 34 -3.82 -6.91 4.33
C GLU A 34 -2.43 -6.30 4.15
N ASP A 35 -1.59 -6.98 3.42
CA ASP A 35 -0.24 -6.53 3.09
C ASP A 35 -0.27 -5.34 2.12
N TYR A 36 -1.16 -5.38 1.14
CA TYR A 36 -1.33 -4.27 0.21
C TYR A 36 -1.89 -3.03 0.91
N ALA A 37 -2.87 -3.19 1.77
CA ALA A 37 -3.41 -2.10 2.58
C ALA A 37 -2.32 -1.45 3.45
N MET A 38 -1.50 -2.25 4.11
CA MET A 38 -0.37 -1.79 4.89
C MET A 38 0.62 -1.02 4.01
N GLY A 39 0.97 -1.57 2.86
CA GLY A 39 1.89 -0.95 1.91
C GLY A 39 1.38 0.38 1.37
N LEU A 40 0.11 0.48 1.04
CA LEU A 40 -0.50 1.73 0.61
C LEU A 40 -0.41 2.80 1.71
N ALA A 41 -0.75 2.45 2.94
CA ALA A 41 -0.67 3.36 4.07
C ALA A 41 0.77 3.83 4.32
N PHE A 42 1.74 2.94 4.25
CA PHE A 42 3.17 3.32 4.33
C PHE A 42 3.57 4.24 3.19
N SER A 43 3.15 3.98 1.97
CA SER A 43 3.52 4.77 0.81
C SER A 43 3.00 6.21 0.85
N ARG A 44 2.01 6.48 1.68
CA ARG A 44 1.45 7.82 1.87
C ARG A 44 2.46 8.80 2.44
N GLN A 45 3.23 8.35 3.42
CA GLN A 45 4.13 9.22 4.20
C GLN A 45 5.58 8.80 4.15
N PHE A 46 5.88 7.56 3.76
CA PHE A 46 7.22 6.99 3.79
C PHE A 46 7.64 6.46 2.43
N ARG A 47 8.93 6.32 2.25
CA ARG A 47 9.47 5.68 1.06
C ARG A 47 9.53 4.17 1.26
N ILE A 48 9.20 3.46 0.20
CA ILE A 48 9.36 2.01 0.14
C ILE A 48 10.58 1.73 -0.74
N GLY A 49 11.62 1.20 -0.12
CA GLY A 49 12.83 0.78 -0.83
C GLY A 49 12.66 -0.60 -1.44
N ARG A 50 13.60 -0.97 -2.31
CA ARG A 50 13.62 -2.28 -2.93
C ARG A 50 15.02 -2.88 -2.81
N ILE A 51 15.06 -4.16 -2.45
CA ILE A 51 16.27 -4.98 -2.50
C ILE A 51 16.18 -5.80 -3.77
N TYR A 52 17.16 -5.64 -4.67
CA TYR A 52 17.15 -6.29 -5.98
C TYR A 52 17.73 -7.70 -5.97
N GLU A 53 18.37 -8.10 -4.88
CA GLU A 53 18.90 -9.44 -4.72
C GLU A 53 17.76 -10.44 -4.49
N GLU A 54 17.94 -11.67 -4.97
CA GLU A 54 16.99 -12.74 -4.72
C GLU A 54 17.14 -13.25 -3.29
N LEU A 55 16.17 -12.90 -2.44
CA LEU A 55 16.15 -13.29 -1.03
C LEU A 55 15.07 -14.32 -0.71
N TYR A 56 14.22 -14.67 -1.67
CA TYR A 56 13.04 -15.47 -1.42
C TYR A 56 12.70 -16.33 -2.62
N LEU A 57 12.46 -17.62 -2.38
CA LEU A 57 11.98 -18.57 -3.38
C LEU A 57 10.51 -18.86 -3.15
N CYS A 58 9.68 -18.43 -4.09
CA CYS A 58 8.24 -18.66 -4.02
C CYS A 58 7.90 -20.04 -4.55
N ARG A 59 7.40 -20.91 -3.66
CA ARG A 59 6.99 -22.25 -4.01
C ARG A 59 5.51 -22.25 -4.42
N ARG A 60 5.26 -22.71 -5.64
CA ARG A 60 3.88 -22.82 -6.15
C ARG A 60 3.47 -24.28 -6.29
N TRP A 61 2.33 -24.60 -5.71
CA TRP A 61 1.77 -25.96 -5.69
C TRP A 61 0.26 -25.92 -5.45
N GLY A 62 -0.46 -27.01 -5.75
CA GLY A 62 -1.93 -27.02 -5.69
C GLY A 62 -2.56 -26.72 -4.33
N GLY A 63 -1.81 -26.91 -3.23
CA GLY A 63 -2.28 -26.56 -1.89
C GLY A 63 -2.01 -25.12 -1.47
N ASN A 64 -1.39 -24.32 -2.32
CA ASN A 64 -1.10 -22.92 -2.03
C ASN A 64 -2.38 -22.08 -2.16
N SER A 65 -2.61 -21.17 -1.23
CA SER A 65 -3.81 -20.33 -1.19
C SER A 65 -4.03 -19.49 -2.46
N ASP A 66 -2.99 -19.21 -3.23
CA ASP A 66 -3.08 -18.45 -4.47
C ASP A 66 -3.25 -19.32 -5.73
N ALA A 67 -3.29 -20.64 -5.58
CA ALA A 67 -3.09 -21.54 -6.72
C ALA A 67 -4.31 -21.79 -7.59
N ALA A 68 -5.53 -21.69 -7.10
CA ALA A 68 -6.73 -22.00 -7.90
C ALA A 68 -7.94 -21.23 -7.37
N LEU A 69 -8.00 -19.95 -7.72
CA LEU A 69 -9.14 -19.12 -7.38
C LEU A 69 -10.17 -19.13 -8.50
N SER A 70 -11.46 -19.18 -8.14
CA SER A 70 -12.56 -18.99 -9.08
C SER A 70 -12.54 -17.55 -9.63
N ILE A 71 -13.18 -17.35 -10.80
CA ILE A 71 -13.31 -16.01 -11.38
C ILE A 71 -14.04 -15.07 -10.43
N ASP A 72 -15.09 -15.53 -9.76
CA ASP A 72 -15.83 -14.72 -8.80
C ASP A 72 -14.94 -14.27 -7.64
N ARG A 73 -14.07 -15.16 -7.17
CA ARG A 73 -13.12 -14.86 -6.10
C ARG A 73 -12.06 -13.84 -6.56
N ILE A 74 -11.54 -14.01 -7.77
CA ILE A 74 -10.59 -13.07 -8.36
C ILE A 74 -11.22 -11.69 -8.51
N ASN A 75 -12.45 -11.62 -9.00
CA ASN A 75 -13.18 -10.36 -9.16
C ASN A 75 -13.44 -9.69 -7.81
N ALA A 76 -13.84 -10.45 -6.79
CA ALA A 76 -14.04 -9.94 -5.44
C ALA A 76 -12.73 -9.39 -4.86
N ASN A 77 -11.63 -10.08 -5.05
CA ASN A 77 -10.31 -9.64 -4.59
C ASN A 77 -9.88 -8.36 -5.29
N ASN A 78 -10.09 -8.26 -6.59
CA ASN A 78 -9.76 -7.05 -7.36
C ASN A 78 -10.63 -5.86 -6.93
N LEU A 79 -11.91 -6.07 -6.71
CA LEU A 79 -12.80 -5.04 -6.19
C LEU A 79 -12.37 -4.55 -4.82
N TYR A 80 -11.95 -5.45 -3.95
CA TYR A 80 -11.42 -5.09 -2.63
C TYR A 80 -10.18 -4.21 -2.76
N LYS A 81 -9.24 -4.56 -3.63
CA LYS A 81 -8.05 -3.74 -3.89
C LYS A 81 -8.40 -2.37 -4.45
N ASP A 82 -9.37 -2.29 -5.34
CA ASP A 82 -9.83 -1.00 -5.88
C ASP A 82 -10.44 -0.12 -4.81
N ARG A 83 -11.15 -0.70 -3.87
CA ARG A 83 -11.67 0.03 -2.69
C ARG A 83 -10.53 0.56 -1.83
N LEU A 84 -9.49 -0.23 -1.59
CA LEU A 84 -8.30 0.20 -0.87
C LEU A 84 -7.62 1.38 -1.56
N ARG A 85 -7.49 1.31 -2.88
CA ARG A 85 -6.90 2.39 -3.69
C ARG A 85 -7.74 3.66 -3.61
N THR A 86 -9.05 3.54 -3.65
CA THR A 86 -9.97 4.68 -3.52
C THR A 86 -9.84 5.34 -2.16
N ILE A 87 -9.79 4.56 -1.09
CA ILE A 87 -9.58 5.06 0.27
C ILE A 87 -8.25 5.80 0.35
N GLU A 88 -7.20 5.21 -0.17
CA GLU A 88 -5.87 5.81 -0.15
C GLU A 88 -5.82 7.12 -0.94
N LEU A 89 -6.41 7.12 -2.12
CA LEU A 89 -6.46 8.31 -2.97
C LEU A 89 -7.21 9.45 -2.28
N THR A 90 -8.32 9.15 -1.64
CA THR A 90 -9.10 10.12 -0.86
C THR A 90 -8.27 10.68 0.30
N ALA A 91 -7.57 9.82 1.02
CA ALA A 91 -6.71 10.23 2.12
C ALA A 91 -5.59 11.17 1.65
N ARG A 92 -4.96 10.86 0.51
CA ARG A 92 -3.91 11.70 -0.08
C ARG A 92 -4.46 13.06 -0.55
N GLN A 93 -5.66 13.08 -1.12
CA GLN A 93 -6.32 14.32 -1.51
C GLN A 93 -6.59 15.21 -0.30
N GLN A 94 -7.05 14.63 0.80
CA GLN A 94 -7.26 15.37 2.03
C GLN A 94 -5.95 15.94 2.61
N LEU A 95 -4.88 15.15 2.61
CA LEU A 95 -3.57 15.63 3.07
C LEU A 95 -3.04 16.75 2.19
N ASN A 96 -3.17 16.63 0.88
CA ASN A 96 -2.75 17.68 -0.04
C ASN A 96 -3.55 18.97 0.18
N LYS A 97 -4.84 18.87 0.42
CA LYS A 97 -5.70 20.02 0.72
C LYS A 97 -5.30 20.68 2.02
N GLN A 98 -5.02 19.91 3.07
CA GLN A 98 -4.51 20.43 4.34
C GLN A 98 -3.14 21.08 4.17
N GLY A 99 -2.25 20.44 3.42
CA GLY A 99 -0.93 20.99 3.10
C GLY A 99 -1.02 22.33 2.37
N ASP A 100 -1.92 22.47 1.42
CA ASP A 100 -2.17 23.71 0.69
C ASP A 100 -2.69 24.80 1.64
N GLU A 101 -3.62 24.48 2.52
CA GLU A 101 -4.15 25.41 3.52
C GLU A 101 -3.07 25.85 4.51
N GLU A 102 -2.28 24.90 5.01
CA GLU A 102 -1.16 25.19 5.92
C GLU A 102 -0.05 25.95 5.19
N GLY A 103 0.27 25.60 3.96
CA GLY A 103 1.22 26.29 3.13
C GLY A 103 0.82 27.72 2.84
N ALA A 104 -0.46 27.97 2.61
CA ALA A 104 -1.00 29.32 2.45
C ALA A 104 -0.86 30.15 3.73
N LYS A 105 -0.92 29.53 4.90
CA LYS A 105 -0.77 30.19 6.20
C LYS A 105 0.68 30.42 6.60
N SER A 106 1.54 29.41 6.40
CA SER A 106 2.91 29.38 6.91
C SER A 106 3.98 29.68 5.87
N LEU A 107 3.66 29.57 4.59
CA LEU A 107 4.60 29.67 3.46
C LEU A 107 5.72 28.62 3.52
N GLU A 108 5.46 27.48 4.11
CA GLU A 108 6.43 26.40 4.25
C GLU A 108 6.54 25.57 2.97
N PRO A 109 7.72 25.48 2.33
CA PRO A 109 7.86 24.84 1.03
C PRO A 109 7.98 23.31 1.07
N PHE A 110 8.21 22.70 2.21
CA PHE A 110 8.48 21.25 2.28
C PHE A 110 7.24 20.36 2.14
N PHE A 111 6.05 20.92 2.13
CA PHE A 111 4.83 20.19 1.86
C PHE A 111 4.73 19.70 0.43
N THR A 112 5.56 20.20 -0.45
CA THR A 112 5.61 19.78 -1.85
C THR A 112 6.50 18.57 -2.08
N ALA A 113 7.30 18.19 -1.11
CA ALA A 113 8.18 17.05 -1.22
C ALA A 113 7.35 15.77 -1.28
N ASN A 114 7.43 15.00 -2.28
CA ASN A 114 6.75 13.76 -2.60
C ASN A 114 5.66 13.92 -3.64
#